data_b2d685e008238619f99a6e5beb0ba369
#
_entry.id   b2d685e008238619f99a6e5beb0ba369
#
_cell.length_a   1.000
_cell.length_b   1.000
_cell.length_c   1.000
_cell.angle_alpha   90.00
_cell.angle_beta   90.00
_cell.angle_gamma   90.00
#
_symmetry.space_group_name_H-M   'P 1'
#
loop_
_entity.id
_entity.type
_entity.pdbx_description
1 polymer ?
#
loop_
_entity_poly.entity_id
_entity_poly.type
_entity_poly.pdbx_seq_one_letter_code
_entity_poly.pdbx_strand_id
1 'polypeptide(L)'
;MALKYIAISLLILITLASVWVGNAVWQPLDQIRVHLRLGPEPEVLIEHGFEYRDLNKNEKLDVYEDSRQQTALRVESLLSQMTLAEKVGQMFHPAITIKADFNIMAFHLAMGRLTGGTVEIYDQHISHFNFYGKPTPLEIAQKLNSLQKIAAKTRLGIPLTISSDPLHEVSSGGIAAFAVKGLSGWPSQLGFAAARDIELTRKFGEIAGAEYRAVGLRMALHPMADLATEPRWPRNFGTFGADAALSSALTTAYMQGFQGESIGPESVLTMVKHFPGGGPQEFGLDPHLPSGKRQVYPGNNFDYHLRPFKNAIDNGLKVIMPYYGIPIDQTDDNVAMGFNRAILTDLLRNELGFMGVVCTDWGIISNRPWGVENLSIKERYKKSLDAGVDQYGGESEPQYILDLVREGAISESRIDLSVRRILTNTFDLGLFEIALVDELALGSLINTETHIRYGLEAQRKSVVLLRNRQNEQPTLPLKRGVKVFVDGMDLTEASKFAQVVASPDQAEYIILSLNAVFNGTQEPGSDALVDRLLMGTLPD
;
A
#
# COMPACT_ATOMS: atom_id res chain seq x y z
N MET A 1 9.36 40.08 -14.04
CA MET A 1 9.08 38.63 -14.09
C MET A 1 10.30 37.78 -13.71
N ALA A 2 11.46 37.93 -14.35
CA ALA A 2 12.67 37.13 -14.07
C ALA A 2 13.12 37.11 -12.58
N LEU A 3 13.11 38.26 -11.89
CA LEU A 3 13.50 38.31 -10.48
C LEU A 3 12.56 37.50 -9.54
N LYS A 4 11.27 37.39 -9.85
CA LYS A 4 10.34 36.54 -9.07
C LYS A 4 10.64 35.06 -9.25
N TYR A 5 10.96 34.61 -10.47
CA TYR A 5 11.34 33.21 -10.74
C TYR A 5 12.67 32.85 -10.09
N ILE A 6 13.67 33.76 -10.11
CA ILE A 6 14.94 33.57 -9.41
C ILE A 6 14.73 33.46 -7.90
N ALA A 7 13.90 34.32 -7.31
CA ALA A 7 13.60 34.26 -5.88
C ALA A 7 12.87 32.98 -5.47
N ILE A 8 11.93 32.50 -6.28
CA ILE A 8 11.22 31.24 -6.05
C ILE A 8 12.17 30.04 -6.18
N SER A 9 13.02 30.03 -7.22
CA SER A 9 14.03 28.97 -7.41
C SER A 9 15.04 28.95 -6.27
N LEU A 10 15.48 30.12 -5.78
CA LEU A 10 16.38 30.22 -4.63
C LEU A 10 15.72 29.73 -3.33
N LEU A 11 14.45 30.06 -3.13
CA LEU A 11 13.68 29.58 -1.97
C LEU A 11 13.52 28.06 -2.00
N ILE A 12 13.21 27.49 -3.15
CA ILE A 12 13.13 26.03 -3.35
C ILE A 12 14.49 25.39 -3.07
N LEU A 13 15.58 25.93 -3.60
CA LEU A 13 16.94 25.43 -3.35
C LEU A 13 17.34 25.50 -1.87
N ILE A 14 17.02 26.59 -1.18
CA ILE A 14 17.26 26.74 0.25
C ILE A 14 16.42 25.76 1.06
N THR A 15 15.15 25.55 0.69
CA THR A 15 14.28 24.56 1.35
C THR A 15 14.79 23.15 1.14
N LEU A 16 15.17 22.79 -0.08
CA LEU A 16 15.78 21.49 -0.41
C LEU A 16 17.09 21.27 0.33
N ALA A 17 17.96 22.29 0.40
CA ALA A 17 19.20 22.23 1.14
C ALA A 17 18.96 22.08 2.66
N SER A 18 17.98 22.78 3.21
CA SER A 18 17.61 22.70 4.64
C SER A 18 17.06 21.33 5.01
N VAL A 19 16.23 20.73 4.15
CA VAL A 19 15.72 19.38 4.33
C VAL A 19 16.84 18.35 4.16
N TRP A 20 17.73 18.54 3.21
CA TRP A 20 18.90 17.66 3.01
C TRP A 20 19.85 17.72 4.22
N VAL A 21 20.16 18.89 4.74
CA VAL A 21 20.95 19.08 5.97
C VAL A 21 20.23 18.47 7.18
N GLY A 22 18.92 18.69 7.30
CA GLY A 22 18.09 18.05 8.32
C GLY A 22 18.22 16.53 8.28
N ASN A 23 17.97 15.91 7.14
CA ASN A 23 18.08 14.45 6.99
C ASN A 23 19.52 13.93 7.13
N ALA A 24 20.51 14.66 6.62
CA ALA A 24 21.91 14.21 6.65
C ALA A 24 22.58 14.36 8.02
N VAL A 25 22.12 15.30 8.86
CA VAL A 25 22.76 15.61 10.15
C VAL A 25 21.90 15.19 11.33
N TRP A 26 20.61 15.50 11.33
CA TRP A 26 19.74 15.24 12.47
C TRP A 26 19.27 13.78 12.58
N GLN A 27 18.93 13.12 11.48
CA GLN A 27 18.55 11.70 11.53
C GLN A 27 19.64 10.78 12.11
N PRO A 28 20.92 10.88 11.70
CA PRO A 28 21.97 10.10 12.33
C PRO A 28 22.14 10.37 13.81
N LEU A 29 22.02 11.63 14.24
CA LEU A 29 22.12 12.01 15.67
C LEU A 29 20.96 11.42 16.49
N ASP A 30 19.74 11.50 15.97
CA ASP A 30 18.57 10.91 16.60
C ASP A 30 18.64 9.37 16.65
N GLN A 31 19.14 8.75 15.61
CA GLN A 31 19.41 7.30 15.63
C GLN A 31 20.42 6.92 16.71
N ILE A 32 21.53 7.66 16.83
CA ILE A 32 22.53 7.45 17.89
C ILE A 32 21.87 7.65 19.26
N ARG A 33 21.09 8.72 19.45
CA ARG A 33 20.36 9.00 20.71
C ARG A 33 19.46 7.83 21.10
N VAL A 34 18.68 7.30 20.15
CA VAL A 34 17.80 6.15 20.40
C VAL A 34 18.62 4.92 20.76
N HIS A 35 19.67 4.58 19.99
CA HIS A 35 20.51 3.41 20.28
C HIS A 35 21.15 3.44 21.67
N LEU A 36 21.50 4.63 22.18
CA LEU A 36 22.03 4.80 23.53
C LEU A 36 20.98 4.62 24.63
N ARG A 37 19.69 4.66 24.29
CA ARG A 37 18.57 4.55 25.24
C ARG A 37 17.78 3.26 25.12
N LEU A 38 18.03 2.45 24.08
CA LEU A 38 17.38 1.16 23.91
C LEU A 38 17.64 0.27 25.14
N GLY A 39 16.60 -0.44 25.56
CA GLY A 39 16.69 -1.49 26.56
C GLY A 39 17.49 -2.71 26.05
N PRO A 40 17.66 -3.72 26.91
CA PRO A 40 18.25 -4.99 26.50
C PRO A 40 17.38 -5.71 25.47
N GLU A 41 17.95 -6.71 24.83
CA GLU A 41 17.17 -7.67 24.05
C GLU A 41 16.30 -8.51 24.99
N PRO A 42 15.09 -8.92 24.58
CA PRO A 42 14.27 -9.86 25.35
C PRO A 42 15.04 -11.16 25.55
N GLU A 43 15.11 -11.60 26.80
CA GLU A 43 15.69 -12.90 27.12
C GLU A 43 14.70 -14.02 26.79
N VAL A 44 15.25 -15.21 26.53
CA VAL A 44 14.47 -16.44 26.40
C VAL A 44 14.50 -17.12 27.77
N LEU A 45 13.33 -17.21 28.37
CA LEU A 45 13.16 -17.80 29.70
C LEU A 45 12.32 -19.08 29.64
N ILE A 46 12.37 -19.89 30.69
CA ILE A 46 11.58 -21.12 30.81
C ILE A 46 10.77 -21.06 32.10
N GLU A 47 9.44 -21.11 31.98
CA GLU A 47 8.54 -21.21 33.10
C GLU A 47 7.65 -22.46 32.97
N HIS A 48 7.65 -23.33 34.01
CA HIS A 48 6.93 -24.61 34.01
C HIS A 48 7.18 -25.49 32.75
N GLY A 49 8.40 -25.45 32.22
CA GLY A 49 8.80 -26.22 31.02
C GLY A 49 8.37 -25.59 29.68
N PHE A 50 7.82 -24.40 29.71
CA PHE A 50 7.48 -23.63 28.52
C PHE A 50 8.51 -22.51 28.28
N GLU A 51 9.12 -22.51 27.11
CA GLU A 51 10.06 -21.48 26.65
C GLU A 51 9.31 -20.28 26.08
N TYR A 52 9.65 -19.09 26.54
CA TYR A 52 9.04 -17.84 26.07
C TYR A 52 10.09 -16.71 26.01
N ARG A 53 9.77 -15.67 25.25
CA ARG A 53 10.55 -14.44 25.21
C ARG A 53 9.96 -13.44 26.20
N ASP A 54 10.75 -13.02 27.16
CA ASP A 54 10.39 -11.97 28.13
C ASP A 54 10.44 -10.60 27.48
N LEU A 55 9.35 -10.24 26.77
CA LEU A 55 9.28 -9.05 25.92
C LEU A 55 9.25 -7.76 26.73
N ASN A 56 8.63 -7.77 27.90
CA ASN A 56 8.55 -6.59 28.78
C ASN A 56 9.66 -6.55 29.85
N LYS A 57 10.57 -7.55 29.90
CA LYS A 57 11.77 -7.62 30.74
C LYS A 57 11.42 -7.63 32.24
N ASN A 58 10.34 -8.33 32.63
CA ASN A 58 9.87 -8.43 34.00
C ASN A 58 10.16 -9.79 34.67
N GLU A 59 10.83 -10.71 33.95
CA GLU A 59 11.20 -12.06 34.38
C GLU A 59 10.00 -12.97 34.74
N LYS A 60 8.82 -12.70 34.13
CA LYS A 60 7.58 -13.47 34.34
C LYS A 60 6.92 -13.75 33.00
N LEU A 61 6.30 -14.91 32.89
CA LEU A 61 5.48 -15.24 31.75
C LEU A 61 4.14 -14.48 31.80
N ASP A 62 4.04 -13.40 31.04
CA ASP A 62 2.76 -12.70 30.86
C ASP A 62 1.86 -13.43 29.88
N VAL A 63 0.54 -13.25 30.02
CA VAL A 63 -0.43 -13.90 29.13
C VAL A 63 -0.21 -13.50 27.66
N TYR A 64 0.24 -12.27 27.37
CA TYR A 64 0.50 -11.86 25.99
C TYR A 64 1.76 -12.51 25.37
N GLU A 65 2.68 -13.00 26.19
CA GLU A 65 3.90 -13.71 25.79
C GLU A 65 3.69 -15.21 25.62
N ASP A 66 2.62 -15.76 26.22
CA ASP A 66 2.29 -17.17 26.15
C ASP A 66 1.56 -17.50 24.83
N SER A 67 2.29 -18.05 23.85
CA SER A 67 1.75 -18.42 22.54
C SER A 67 0.67 -19.52 22.59
N ARG A 68 0.48 -20.20 23.71
CA ARG A 68 -0.57 -21.21 23.92
C ARG A 68 -1.93 -20.58 24.24
N GLN A 69 -1.95 -19.29 24.62
CA GLN A 69 -3.17 -18.56 24.93
C GLN A 69 -3.90 -18.11 23.67
N GLN A 70 -5.21 -17.97 23.78
CA GLN A 70 -6.02 -17.42 22.68
C GLN A 70 -5.66 -15.97 22.38
N THR A 71 -5.65 -15.60 21.12
CA THR A 71 -5.35 -14.21 20.64
C THR A 71 -6.09 -13.16 21.46
N ALA A 72 -7.39 -13.34 21.72
CA ALA A 72 -8.19 -12.38 22.48
C ALA A 72 -7.65 -12.13 23.90
N LEU A 73 -7.20 -13.17 24.60
CA LEU A 73 -6.62 -13.04 25.94
C LEU A 73 -5.26 -12.35 25.90
N ARG A 74 -4.46 -12.67 24.91
CA ARG A 74 -3.14 -12.05 24.69
C ARG A 74 -3.28 -10.55 24.40
N VAL A 75 -4.25 -10.17 23.54
CA VAL A 75 -4.55 -8.77 23.21
C VAL A 75 -4.96 -7.99 24.45
N GLU A 76 -5.89 -8.50 25.27
CA GLU A 76 -6.34 -7.80 26.48
C GLU A 76 -5.21 -7.70 27.53
N SER A 77 -4.37 -8.73 27.66
CA SER A 77 -3.20 -8.71 28.55
C SER A 77 -2.20 -7.61 28.14
N LEU A 78 -1.87 -7.51 26.85
CA LEU A 78 -0.98 -6.48 26.35
C LEU A 78 -1.60 -5.09 26.48
N LEU A 79 -2.86 -4.93 26.05
CA LEU A 79 -3.59 -3.66 26.08
C LEU A 79 -3.66 -3.07 27.48
N SER A 80 -3.86 -3.91 28.50
CA SER A 80 -3.90 -3.49 29.93
C SER A 80 -2.56 -2.97 30.46
N GLN A 81 -1.45 -3.37 29.83
CA GLN A 81 -0.10 -2.93 30.20
C GLN A 81 0.37 -1.70 29.43
N MET A 82 -0.33 -1.33 28.33
CA MET A 82 0.04 -0.20 27.49
C MET A 82 -0.31 1.14 28.12
N THR A 83 0.61 2.08 28.04
CA THR A 83 0.33 3.50 28.28
C THR A 83 -0.52 4.09 27.15
N LEU A 84 -1.20 5.22 27.40
CA LEU A 84 -1.94 5.92 26.36
C LEU A 84 -1.06 6.27 25.15
N ALA A 85 0.21 6.65 25.36
CA ALA A 85 1.13 6.96 24.29
C ALA A 85 1.44 5.73 23.42
N GLU A 86 1.65 4.57 24.01
CA GLU A 86 1.87 3.32 23.30
C GLU A 86 0.62 2.87 22.54
N LYS A 87 -0.57 3.04 23.11
CA LYS A 87 -1.84 2.77 22.43
C LYS A 87 -2.00 3.67 21.19
N VAL A 88 -1.81 4.97 21.35
CA VAL A 88 -1.96 5.93 20.24
C VAL A 88 -0.90 5.68 19.17
N GLY A 89 0.33 5.32 19.53
CA GLY A 89 1.39 4.98 18.57
C GLY A 89 0.98 3.85 17.61
N GLN A 90 0.23 2.84 18.08
CA GLN A 90 -0.27 1.75 17.22
C GLN A 90 -1.21 2.24 16.11
N MET A 91 -1.85 3.39 16.29
CA MET A 91 -2.81 3.94 15.35
C MET A 91 -2.16 4.68 14.17
N PHE A 92 -0.84 4.68 14.05
CA PHE A 92 -0.10 5.35 12.98
C PHE A 92 0.60 4.36 12.06
N HIS A 93 0.59 4.65 10.76
CA HIS A 93 1.17 3.85 9.70
C HIS A 93 1.93 4.74 8.70
N PRO A 94 3.03 5.39 9.16
CA PRO A 94 3.83 6.26 8.31
C PRO A 94 4.63 5.48 7.26
N ALA A 95 5.29 6.23 6.38
CA ALA A 95 6.21 5.67 5.39
C ALA A 95 7.63 5.60 5.94
N ILE A 96 8.34 4.49 5.64
CA ILE A 96 9.79 4.40 5.75
C ILE A 96 10.41 4.27 4.36
N THR A 97 11.66 4.71 4.24
CA THR A 97 12.36 4.68 2.96
C THR A 97 13.55 3.73 3.03
N ILE A 98 13.64 2.85 2.02
CA ILE A 98 14.77 1.95 1.82
C ILE A 98 15.32 2.25 0.43
N LYS A 99 16.54 2.84 0.35
CA LYS A 99 17.23 3.16 -0.91
C LYS A 99 16.37 4.00 -1.87
N ALA A 100 15.97 5.19 -1.42
CA ALA A 100 15.21 6.14 -2.24
C ALA A 100 16.06 6.71 -3.39
N ASP A 101 15.49 6.75 -4.59
CA ASP A 101 15.99 7.59 -5.66
C ASP A 101 15.46 9.04 -5.54
N PHE A 102 15.92 9.93 -6.42
CA PHE A 102 15.52 11.34 -6.40
C PHE A 102 14.00 11.52 -6.53
N ASN A 103 13.32 10.71 -7.34
CA ASN A 103 11.88 10.82 -7.56
C ASN A 103 11.10 10.43 -6.31
N ILE A 104 11.52 9.36 -5.62
CA ILE A 104 10.94 8.94 -4.34
C ILE A 104 11.18 10.00 -3.27
N MET A 105 12.40 10.58 -3.21
CA MET A 105 12.67 11.68 -2.29
C MET A 105 11.83 12.92 -2.58
N ALA A 106 11.68 13.32 -3.83
CA ALA A 106 10.85 14.45 -4.24
C ALA A 106 9.36 14.21 -3.91
N PHE A 107 8.86 13.00 -4.13
CA PHE A 107 7.50 12.61 -3.76
C PHE A 107 7.27 12.75 -2.24
N HIS A 108 8.17 12.21 -1.42
CA HIS A 108 8.06 12.32 0.03
C HIS A 108 8.20 13.76 0.54
N LEU A 109 9.01 14.59 -0.13
CA LEU A 109 9.07 16.03 0.17
C LEU A 109 7.74 16.72 -0.09
N ALA A 110 7.05 16.33 -1.17
CA ALA A 110 5.73 16.86 -1.53
C ALA A 110 4.59 16.32 -0.66
N MET A 111 4.75 15.09 -0.11
CA MET A 111 3.69 14.34 0.55
C MET A 111 3.87 14.17 2.07
N GLY A 112 4.96 14.67 2.65
CA GLY A 112 5.23 14.55 4.07
C GLY A 112 6.63 13.99 4.39
N ARG A 113 6.88 13.65 5.66
CA ARG A 113 8.21 13.31 6.17
C ARG A 113 8.71 11.95 5.68
N LEU A 114 9.97 11.93 5.23
CA LEU A 114 10.77 10.70 5.18
C LEU A 114 11.12 10.28 6.60
N THR A 115 10.80 9.06 7.01
CA THR A 115 11.20 8.55 8.30
C THR A 115 12.22 7.41 8.15
N GLY A 116 13.12 7.30 9.11
CA GLY A 116 14.05 6.18 9.21
C GLY A 116 13.48 4.98 9.96
N GLY A 117 12.33 5.17 10.61
CA GLY A 117 11.64 4.20 11.46
C GLY A 117 12.13 4.16 12.91
N THR A 118 13.40 4.43 13.18
CA THR A 118 14.02 4.25 14.50
C THR A 118 13.42 5.16 15.58
N VAL A 119 13.23 6.44 15.27
CA VAL A 119 12.66 7.43 16.19
C VAL A 119 11.17 7.18 16.39
N GLU A 120 10.47 6.88 15.31
CA GLU A 120 9.04 6.57 15.32
C GLU A 120 8.73 5.34 16.18
N ILE A 121 9.56 4.29 16.10
CA ILE A 121 9.42 3.10 16.93
C ILE A 121 9.65 3.43 18.41
N TYR A 122 10.73 4.15 18.72
CA TYR A 122 11.17 4.34 20.10
C TYR A 122 10.43 5.46 20.83
N ASP A 123 10.34 6.66 20.22
CA ASP A 123 9.76 7.84 20.86
C ASP A 123 8.25 7.97 20.66
N GLN A 124 7.72 7.46 19.53
CA GLN A 124 6.31 7.58 19.17
C GLN A 124 5.54 6.27 19.28
N HIS A 125 6.23 5.16 19.61
CA HIS A 125 5.66 3.82 19.80
C HIS A 125 4.91 3.28 18.58
N ILE A 126 5.30 3.72 17.36
CA ILE A 126 4.70 3.27 16.11
C ILE A 126 5.21 1.89 15.74
N SER A 127 4.30 0.97 15.40
CA SER A 127 4.62 -0.41 15.03
C SER A 127 4.24 -0.78 13.59
N HIS A 128 3.62 0.12 12.84
CA HIS A 128 3.21 -0.12 11.46
C HIS A 128 3.91 0.85 10.52
N PHE A 129 4.45 0.34 9.39
CA PHE A 129 5.15 1.17 8.41
C PHE A 129 4.88 0.65 7.00
N ASN A 130 4.68 1.57 6.04
CA ASN A 130 4.73 1.25 4.63
C ASN A 130 6.10 1.61 4.07
N PHE A 131 6.76 0.70 3.34
CA PHE A 131 8.05 1.05 2.79
C PHE A 131 7.94 1.54 1.34
N TYR A 132 8.80 2.50 1.01
CA TYR A 132 9.02 3.02 -0.33
C TYR A 132 10.49 2.90 -0.70
N GLY A 133 10.77 2.66 -1.99
CA GLY A 133 12.13 2.59 -2.51
C GLY A 133 12.28 1.53 -3.59
N LYS A 134 13.50 1.41 -4.12
CA LYS A 134 13.90 0.40 -5.11
C LYS A 134 15.06 -0.46 -4.59
N PRO A 135 14.95 -1.04 -3.39
CA PRO A 135 15.98 -1.91 -2.84
C PRO A 135 15.95 -3.29 -3.51
N THR A 136 17.02 -4.05 -3.31
CA THR A 136 17.00 -5.50 -3.54
C THR A 136 16.25 -6.22 -2.42
N PRO A 137 15.77 -7.46 -2.62
CA PRO A 137 15.13 -8.25 -1.56
C PRO A 137 16.00 -8.41 -0.29
N LEU A 138 17.31 -8.57 -0.45
CA LEU A 138 18.25 -8.64 0.68
C LEU A 138 18.30 -7.32 1.48
N GLU A 139 18.36 -6.18 0.80
CA GLU A 139 18.34 -4.86 1.46
C GLU A 139 17.02 -4.62 2.21
N ILE A 140 15.88 -5.13 1.68
CA ILE A 140 14.60 -5.10 2.40
C ILE A 140 14.72 -5.92 3.69
N ALA A 141 15.07 -7.20 3.60
CA ALA A 141 15.16 -8.11 4.74
C ALA A 141 16.09 -7.57 5.83
N GLN A 142 17.28 -7.09 5.47
CA GLN A 142 18.26 -6.52 6.39
C GLN A 142 17.72 -5.29 7.12
N LYS A 143 17.10 -4.36 6.38
CA LYS A 143 16.51 -3.15 6.99
C LYS A 143 15.36 -3.53 7.93
N LEU A 144 14.46 -4.41 7.51
CA LEU A 144 13.31 -4.79 8.32
C LEU A 144 13.74 -5.58 9.58
N ASN A 145 14.68 -6.51 9.45
CA ASN A 145 15.27 -7.19 10.61
C ASN A 145 15.91 -6.20 11.60
N SER A 146 16.62 -5.18 11.08
CA SER A 146 17.20 -4.13 11.93
C SER A 146 16.15 -3.36 12.71
N LEU A 147 15.03 -3.00 12.09
CA LEU A 147 13.92 -2.30 12.76
C LEU A 147 13.19 -3.20 13.76
N GLN A 148 12.97 -4.48 13.45
CA GLN A 148 12.39 -5.47 14.38
C GLN A 148 13.24 -5.63 15.65
N LYS A 149 14.58 -5.64 15.52
CA LYS A 149 15.49 -5.68 16.68
C LYS A 149 15.36 -4.42 17.55
N ILE A 150 15.10 -3.25 16.96
CA ILE A 150 14.82 -2.02 17.72
C ILE A 150 13.50 -2.16 18.45
N ALA A 151 12.44 -2.61 17.78
CA ALA A 151 11.13 -2.81 18.37
C ALA A 151 11.16 -3.79 19.56
N ALA A 152 11.89 -4.89 19.44
CA ALA A 152 12.05 -5.87 20.52
C ALA A 152 12.70 -5.27 21.78
N LYS A 153 13.52 -4.23 21.64
CA LYS A 153 14.19 -3.54 22.76
C LYS A 153 13.34 -2.43 23.41
N THR A 154 12.14 -2.13 22.87
CA THR A 154 11.19 -1.21 23.53
C THR A 154 10.57 -1.85 24.77
N ARG A 155 9.85 -1.07 25.57
CA ARG A 155 9.32 -1.51 26.88
C ARG A 155 8.45 -2.77 26.80
N LEU A 156 7.61 -2.91 25.77
CA LEU A 156 6.68 -4.04 25.60
C LEU A 156 7.09 -4.98 24.45
N GLY A 157 8.16 -4.66 23.72
CA GLY A 157 8.67 -5.50 22.64
C GLY A 157 7.67 -5.77 21.50
N ILE A 158 6.72 -4.86 21.27
CA ILE A 158 5.68 -5.02 20.24
C ILE A 158 6.34 -5.10 18.86
N PRO A 159 6.15 -6.19 18.09
CA PRO A 159 6.76 -6.37 16.79
C PRO A 159 6.14 -5.46 15.74
N LEU A 160 6.87 -5.20 14.65
CA LEU A 160 6.44 -4.35 13.57
C LEU A 160 5.66 -5.13 12.52
N THR A 161 4.59 -4.52 12.02
CA THR A 161 3.91 -4.95 10.79
C THR A 161 4.32 -4.02 9.65
N ILE A 162 5.07 -4.56 8.69
CA ILE A 162 5.56 -3.77 7.56
C ILE A 162 4.74 -4.11 6.32
N SER A 163 4.33 -3.06 5.61
CA SER A 163 3.53 -3.13 4.39
C SER A 163 4.26 -2.57 3.18
N SER A 164 3.73 -2.85 2.00
CA SER A 164 4.11 -2.17 0.76
C SER A 164 2.97 -2.13 -0.25
N ASP A 165 3.03 -1.19 -1.16
CA ASP A 165 2.30 -1.24 -2.42
C ASP A 165 2.81 -2.39 -3.31
N PRO A 166 2.15 -2.73 -4.45
CA PRO A 166 2.54 -3.86 -5.29
C PRO A 166 4.01 -3.83 -5.70
N LEU A 167 4.75 -4.92 -5.50
CA LEU A 167 6.18 -5.04 -5.79
C LEU A 167 6.51 -5.96 -6.96
N HIS A 168 5.51 -6.69 -7.49
CA HIS A 168 5.69 -7.76 -8.45
C HIS A 168 5.30 -7.36 -9.88
N GLU A 169 4.76 -6.17 -10.11
CA GLU A 169 4.31 -5.74 -11.43
C GLU A 169 5.50 -5.44 -12.36
N VAL A 170 5.52 -6.08 -13.55
CA VAL A 170 6.60 -5.88 -14.54
C VAL A 170 6.57 -4.51 -15.21
N SER A 171 5.44 -3.81 -15.17
CA SER A 171 5.29 -2.42 -15.60
C SER A 171 4.95 -1.56 -14.40
N SER A 172 5.82 -0.62 -14.07
CA SER A 172 5.52 0.37 -13.03
C SER A 172 4.51 1.37 -13.56
N GLY A 173 3.31 1.36 -13.02
CA GLY A 173 2.24 2.31 -13.35
C GLY A 173 2.22 3.51 -12.41
N GLY A 174 3.36 4.18 -12.15
CA GLY A 174 3.40 5.34 -11.26
C GLY A 174 4.18 5.14 -9.96
N ILE A 175 3.99 6.05 -9.00
CA ILE A 175 4.78 6.12 -7.75
C ILE A 175 4.40 5.02 -6.75
N ALA A 176 3.20 4.44 -6.86
CA ALA A 176 2.66 3.48 -5.90
C ALA A 176 2.78 2.00 -6.32
N ALA A 177 3.43 1.69 -7.43
CA ALA A 177 3.68 0.32 -7.85
C ALA A 177 5.12 0.20 -8.33
N PHE A 178 5.95 -0.49 -7.57
CA PHE A 178 7.37 -0.64 -7.87
C PHE A 178 7.68 -2.11 -8.18
N ALA A 179 8.25 -2.36 -9.36
CA ALA A 179 8.90 -3.63 -9.59
C ALA A 179 10.18 -3.69 -8.75
N VAL A 180 10.25 -4.58 -7.78
CA VAL A 180 11.49 -4.86 -7.06
C VAL A 180 12.29 -5.90 -7.84
N LYS A 181 13.42 -5.46 -8.39
CA LYS A 181 14.32 -6.37 -9.11
C LYS A 181 14.80 -7.49 -8.20
N GLY A 182 14.46 -8.72 -8.54
CA GLY A 182 14.81 -9.91 -7.78
C GLY A 182 13.60 -10.61 -7.13
N LEU A 183 12.41 -10.01 -7.17
CA LEU A 183 11.14 -10.70 -6.96
C LEU A 183 10.58 -11.22 -8.31
N SER A 184 9.62 -12.13 -8.26
CA SER A 184 8.98 -12.66 -9.48
C SER A 184 8.13 -11.59 -10.18
N GLY A 185 8.14 -11.61 -11.52
CA GLY A 185 7.48 -10.60 -12.36
C GLY A 185 6.10 -11.04 -12.86
N TRP A 186 5.07 -10.20 -12.62
CA TRP A 186 3.67 -10.49 -12.94
C TRP A 186 3.01 -9.31 -13.65
N PRO A 187 1.87 -9.52 -14.37
CA PRO A 187 1.09 -8.41 -14.91
C PRO A 187 0.45 -7.60 -13.77
N SER A 188 0.00 -6.37 -14.10
CA SER A 188 -0.88 -5.59 -13.23
C SER A 188 -2.22 -6.28 -12.99
N GLN A 189 -3.03 -5.77 -12.04
CA GLN A 189 -4.38 -6.31 -11.78
C GLN A 189 -5.26 -6.34 -13.03
N LEU A 190 -5.16 -5.32 -13.92
CA LEU A 190 -5.90 -5.31 -15.18
C LEU A 190 -5.48 -6.46 -16.10
N GLY A 191 -4.21 -6.87 -16.07
CA GLY A 191 -3.73 -8.04 -16.80
C GLY A 191 -4.33 -9.34 -16.28
N PHE A 192 -4.49 -9.50 -14.95
CA PHE A 192 -5.24 -10.64 -14.39
C PHE A 192 -6.71 -10.62 -14.81
N ALA A 193 -7.34 -9.44 -14.84
CA ALA A 193 -8.70 -9.31 -15.33
C ALA A 193 -8.84 -9.68 -16.82
N ALA A 194 -7.86 -9.32 -17.64
CA ALA A 194 -7.80 -9.73 -19.05
C ALA A 194 -7.65 -11.25 -19.21
N ALA A 195 -6.86 -11.89 -18.35
CA ALA A 195 -6.69 -13.35 -18.33
C ALA A 195 -7.96 -14.09 -17.86
N ARG A 196 -8.79 -13.50 -17.01
CA ARG A 196 -10.01 -14.08 -16.40
C ARG A 196 -9.75 -15.42 -15.70
N ASP A 197 -8.54 -15.62 -15.20
CA ASP A 197 -8.10 -16.87 -14.57
C ASP A 197 -8.02 -16.69 -13.05
N ILE A 198 -9.08 -17.12 -12.36
CA ILE A 198 -9.24 -16.99 -10.91
C ILE A 198 -8.17 -17.80 -10.16
N GLU A 199 -7.91 -19.02 -10.62
CA GLU A 199 -6.92 -19.91 -9.98
C GLU A 199 -5.50 -19.38 -10.16
N LEU A 200 -5.17 -18.84 -11.33
CA LEU A 200 -3.88 -18.19 -11.56
C LEU A 200 -3.72 -16.92 -10.71
N THR A 201 -4.79 -16.17 -10.49
CA THR A 201 -4.80 -15.01 -9.59
C THR A 201 -4.58 -15.42 -8.14
N ARG A 202 -5.20 -16.51 -7.67
CA ARG A 202 -4.93 -17.10 -6.36
C ARG A 202 -3.47 -17.54 -6.25
N LYS A 203 -2.96 -18.25 -7.27
CA LYS A 203 -1.56 -18.70 -7.33
C LYS A 203 -0.58 -17.54 -7.28
N PHE A 204 -0.89 -16.43 -7.92
CA PHE A 204 -0.12 -15.19 -7.76
C PHE A 204 -0.06 -14.76 -6.29
N GLY A 205 -1.22 -14.67 -5.62
CA GLY A 205 -1.27 -14.29 -4.20
C GLY A 205 -0.44 -15.21 -3.30
N GLU A 206 -0.49 -16.53 -3.53
CA GLU A 206 0.31 -17.52 -2.80
C GLU A 206 1.82 -17.27 -2.98
N ILE A 207 2.26 -17.08 -4.22
CA ILE A 207 3.68 -16.86 -4.55
C ILE A 207 4.15 -15.50 -4.03
N ALA A 208 3.42 -14.43 -4.35
CA ALA A 208 3.77 -13.09 -3.92
C ALA A 208 3.75 -12.95 -2.39
N GLY A 209 2.78 -13.58 -1.71
CA GLY A 209 2.72 -13.65 -0.25
C GLY A 209 3.92 -14.38 0.35
N ALA A 210 4.36 -15.49 -0.25
CA ALA A 210 5.57 -16.18 0.18
C ALA A 210 6.83 -15.31 0.01
N GLU A 211 6.95 -14.61 -1.12
CA GLU A 211 8.07 -13.69 -1.36
C GLU A 211 8.05 -12.47 -0.41
N TYR A 212 6.85 -11.95 -0.09
CA TYR A 212 6.67 -10.89 0.92
C TYR A 212 7.17 -11.35 2.28
N ARG A 213 6.72 -12.52 2.76
CA ARG A 213 7.19 -13.07 4.04
C ARG A 213 8.68 -13.27 4.07
N ALA A 214 9.26 -13.79 2.99
CA ALA A 214 10.70 -14.04 2.90
C ALA A 214 11.53 -12.77 3.13
N VAL A 215 11.03 -11.60 2.73
CA VAL A 215 11.70 -10.31 2.95
C VAL A 215 11.21 -9.55 4.19
N GLY A 216 10.28 -10.11 4.98
CA GLY A 216 9.78 -9.52 6.23
C GLY A 216 8.53 -8.63 6.07
N LEU A 217 7.88 -8.63 4.91
CA LEU A 217 6.62 -7.92 4.70
C LEU A 217 5.44 -8.79 5.13
N ARG A 218 4.53 -8.22 5.92
CA ARG A 218 3.39 -8.95 6.49
C ARG A 218 2.04 -8.31 6.16
N MET A 219 2.03 -7.25 5.37
CA MET A 219 0.83 -6.60 4.85
C MET A 219 1.06 -6.08 3.43
N ALA A 220 0.05 -6.22 2.58
CA ALA A 220 0.01 -5.73 1.21
C ALA A 220 -1.04 -4.62 1.10
N LEU A 221 -0.65 -3.41 0.67
CA LEU A 221 -1.56 -2.28 0.44
C LEU A 221 -2.31 -2.45 -0.89
N HIS A 222 -2.77 -3.61 -1.14
CA HIS A 222 -3.51 -4.03 -2.34
C HIS A 222 -4.31 -5.31 -2.02
N PRO A 223 -5.22 -5.77 -2.89
CA PRO A 223 -5.55 -5.26 -4.22
C PRO A 223 -6.43 -4.02 -4.21
N MET A 224 -6.51 -3.33 -5.38
CA MET A 224 -7.54 -2.34 -5.66
C MET A 224 -8.80 -3.06 -6.12
N ALA A 225 -9.87 -2.94 -5.34
CA ALA A 225 -11.19 -3.49 -5.68
C ALA A 225 -12.09 -2.47 -6.38
N ASP A 226 -11.53 -1.32 -6.74
CA ASP A 226 -12.19 -0.27 -7.50
C ASP A 226 -12.63 -0.77 -8.87
N LEU A 227 -13.77 -0.28 -9.38
CA LEU A 227 -14.26 -0.61 -10.71
C LEU A 227 -13.88 0.50 -11.72
N ALA A 228 -13.24 0.11 -12.82
CA ALA A 228 -12.80 1.01 -13.89
C ALA A 228 -13.99 1.53 -14.74
N THR A 229 -14.98 2.18 -14.12
CA THR A 229 -16.18 2.68 -14.81
C THR A 229 -15.97 4.04 -15.48
N GLU A 230 -14.93 4.77 -15.09
CA GLU A 230 -14.49 5.99 -15.75
C GLU A 230 -13.18 5.72 -16.51
N PRO A 231 -13.23 5.54 -17.83
CA PRO A 231 -12.07 5.10 -18.60
C PRO A 231 -10.92 6.13 -18.66
N ARG A 232 -11.18 7.40 -18.35
CA ARG A 232 -10.16 8.46 -18.28
C ARG A 232 -9.38 8.44 -16.96
N TRP A 233 -9.85 7.71 -15.95
CA TRP A 233 -9.15 7.62 -14.68
C TRP A 233 -7.81 6.89 -14.84
N PRO A 234 -6.66 7.54 -14.52
CA PRO A 234 -5.35 7.00 -14.85
C PRO A 234 -4.96 5.76 -14.02
N ARG A 235 -5.67 5.46 -12.93
CA ARG A 235 -5.39 4.30 -12.08
C ARG A 235 -6.13 3.02 -12.51
N ASN A 236 -6.83 3.03 -13.65
CA ASN A 236 -7.56 1.87 -14.15
C ASN A 236 -6.69 0.61 -14.32
N PHE A 237 -5.39 0.77 -14.61
CA PHE A 237 -4.45 -0.37 -14.74
C PHE A 237 -4.29 -1.18 -13.44
N GLY A 238 -4.47 -0.54 -12.28
CA GLY A 238 -4.40 -1.17 -10.97
C GLY A 238 -5.69 -1.85 -10.52
N THR A 239 -6.74 -1.87 -11.36
CA THR A 239 -8.05 -2.46 -11.05
C THR A 239 -8.25 -3.80 -11.76
N PHE A 240 -9.25 -4.58 -11.34
CA PHE A 240 -9.72 -5.75 -12.09
C PHE A 240 -10.79 -5.40 -13.16
N GLY A 241 -10.77 -4.17 -13.68
CA GLY A 241 -11.69 -3.71 -14.73
C GLY A 241 -13.03 -3.21 -14.19
N ALA A 242 -14.02 -3.09 -15.10
CA ALA A 242 -15.31 -2.46 -14.79
C ALA A 242 -16.42 -3.45 -14.40
N ASP A 243 -16.23 -4.74 -14.60
CA ASP A 243 -17.23 -5.77 -14.26
C ASP A 243 -17.16 -6.13 -12.77
N ALA A 244 -18.21 -5.81 -12.02
CA ALA A 244 -18.24 -6.01 -10.58
C ALA A 244 -18.17 -7.49 -10.17
N ALA A 245 -18.73 -8.42 -10.96
CA ALA A 245 -18.70 -9.84 -10.65
C ALA A 245 -17.30 -10.42 -10.83
N LEU A 246 -16.65 -10.11 -11.95
CA LEU A 246 -15.26 -10.51 -12.22
C LEU A 246 -14.31 -9.89 -11.20
N SER A 247 -14.44 -8.58 -10.92
CA SER A 247 -13.63 -7.88 -9.92
C SER A 247 -13.79 -8.50 -8.52
N SER A 248 -15.02 -8.85 -8.11
CA SER A 248 -15.28 -9.54 -6.84
C SER A 248 -14.55 -10.88 -6.76
N ALA A 249 -14.66 -11.71 -7.80
CA ALA A 249 -14.03 -13.03 -7.84
C ALA A 249 -12.50 -12.95 -7.81
N LEU A 250 -11.91 -12.03 -8.60
CA LEU A 250 -10.46 -11.85 -8.67
C LEU A 250 -9.90 -11.21 -7.38
N THR A 251 -10.61 -10.22 -6.80
CA THR A 251 -10.24 -9.62 -5.50
C THR A 251 -10.19 -10.70 -4.40
N THR A 252 -11.19 -11.57 -4.35
CA THR A 252 -11.24 -12.65 -3.37
C THR A 252 -10.12 -13.66 -3.58
N ALA A 253 -9.89 -14.10 -4.81
CA ALA A 253 -8.82 -15.05 -5.14
C ALA A 253 -7.44 -14.47 -4.79
N TYR A 254 -7.21 -13.21 -5.13
CA TYR A 254 -5.99 -12.49 -4.79
C TYR A 254 -5.77 -12.42 -3.28
N MET A 255 -6.79 -11.96 -2.54
CA MET A 255 -6.77 -11.87 -1.08
C MET A 255 -6.50 -13.23 -0.43
N GLN A 256 -7.24 -14.27 -0.81
CA GLN A 256 -7.07 -15.61 -0.28
C GLN A 256 -5.69 -16.21 -0.60
N GLY A 257 -5.10 -15.87 -1.74
CA GLY A 257 -3.73 -16.27 -2.06
C GLY A 257 -2.71 -15.69 -1.08
N PHE A 258 -2.82 -14.40 -0.73
CA PHE A 258 -1.95 -13.75 0.25
C PHE A 258 -2.24 -14.18 1.70
N GLN A 259 -3.49 -14.30 2.08
CA GLN A 259 -3.91 -14.55 3.46
C GLN A 259 -3.98 -16.03 3.82
N GLY A 260 -4.16 -16.91 2.83
CA GLY A 260 -4.54 -18.31 3.06
C GLY A 260 -6.03 -18.45 3.40
N GLU A 261 -6.46 -19.66 3.77
CA GLU A 261 -7.84 -19.95 4.20
C GLU A 261 -8.16 -19.35 5.58
N SER A 262 -7.16 -19.22 6.42
CA SER A 262 -7.22 -18.58 7.74
C SER A 262 -5.96 -17.77 8.00
N ILE A 263 -6.09 -16.68 8.75
CA ILE A 263 -4.93 -15.87 9.12
C ILE A 263 -4.05 -16.65 10.11
N GLY A 264 -2.76 -16.65 9.84
CA GLY A 264 -1.75 -17.33 10.65
C GLY A 264 -0.33 -16.86 10.33
N PRO A 265 0.70 -17.56 10.89
CA PRO A 265 2.11 -17.20 10.66
C PRO A 265 2.52 -17.21 9.19
N GLU A 266 1.85 -17.98 8.34
CA GLU A 266 2.09 -18.06 6.90
C GLU A 266 1.28 -17.03 6.10
N SER A 267 0.53 -16.15 6.74
CA SER A 267 -0.30 -15.16 6.07
C SER A 267 0.44 -13.84 5.84
N VAL A 268 0.06 -13.15 4.77
CA VAL A 268 0.26 -11.72 4.55
C VAL A 268 -1.12 -11.08 4.47
N LEU A 269 -1.41 -10.10 5.32
CA LEU A 269 -2.68 -9.38 5.26
C LEU A 269 -2.80 -8.58 3.98
N THR A 270 -4.00 -8.49 3.44
CA THR A 270 -4.31 -7.57 2.35
C THR A 270 -5.11 -6.39 2.90
N MET A 271 -4.76 -5.19 2.47
CA MET A 271 -5.51 -3.97 2.70
C MET A 271 -6.26 -3.63 1.41
N VAL A 272 -7.49 -4.15 1.30
CA VAL A 272 -8.30 -3.92 0.10
C VAL A 272 -8.70 -2.45 0.00
N LYS A 273 -8.52 -1.86 -1.17
CA LYS A 273 -8.70 -0.44 -1.42
C LYS A 273 -9.42 -0.18 -2.75
N HIS A 274 -10.09 0.96 -2.94
CA HIS A 274 -10.30 2.06 -1.97
C HIS A 274 -11.80 2.13 -1.64
N PHE A 275 -12.16 1.73 -0.44
CA PHE A 275 -13.56 1.64 0.02
C PHE A 275 -14.28 3.01 -0.02
N PRO A 276 -15.54 3.06 -0.44
CA PRO A 276 -16.43 2.01 -0.97
C PRO A 276 -16.37 1.85 -2.51
N GLY A 277 -15.30 2.32 -3.17
CA GLY A 277 -15.02 2.22 -4.59
C GLY A 277 -14.57 3.54 -5.18
N GLY A 278 -13.29 3.60 -5.62
CA GLY A 278 -12.63 4.81 -6.14
C GLY A 278 -12.81 5.07 -7.63
N GLY A 279 -13.46 4.15 -8.35
CA GLY A 279 -13.53 4.20 -9.82
C GLY A 279 -14.37 5.32 -10.45
N PRO A 280 -15.50 5.80 -9.86
CA PRO A 280 -16.38 6.77 -10.50
C PRO A 280 -15.89 8.21 -10.29
N GLN A 281 -14.70 8.52 -10.78
CA GLN A 281 -14.09 9.84 -10.68
C GLN A 281 -14.74 10.85 -11.63
N GLU A 282 -15.16 12.01 -11.12
CA GLU A 282 -15.71 13.07 -11.96
C GLU A 282 -14.66 13.49 -13.00
N PHE A 283 -14.99 13.40 -14.29
CA PHE A 283 -14.09 13.67 -15.44
C PHE A 283 -12.81 12.81 -15.51
N GLY A 284 -12.72 11.75 -14.73
CA GLY A 284 -11.51 10.92 -14.63
C GLY A 284 -10.41 11.52 -13.78
N LEU A 285 -10.67 12.60 -13.04
CA LEU A 285 -9.68 13.29 -12.22
C LEU A 285 -9.38 12.50 -10.94
N ASP A 286 -8.10 12.36 -10.62
CA ASP A 286 -7.67 11.57 -9.46
C ASP A 286 -7.69 12.39 -8.16
N PRO A 287 -8.22 11.87 -7.04
CA PRO A 287 -8.41 12.59 -5.80
C PRO A 287 -7.12 12.76 -4.97
N HIS A 288 -5.96 12.35 -5.48
CA HIS A 288 -4.69 12.81 -4.92
C HIS A 288 -4.53 14.34 -5.07
N LEU A 289 -5.28 14.95 -5.97
CA LEU A 289 -5.29 16.38 -6.23
C LEU A 289 -6.65 17.01 -5.89
N PRO A 290 -6.69 18.31 -5.54
CA PRO A 290 -7.93 19.00 -5.23
C PRO A 290 -8.97 18.98 -6.37
N SER A 291 -8.52 18.96 -7.62
CA SER A 291 -9.38 18.90 -8.82
C SER A 291 -10.16 17.59 -8.93
N GLY A 292 -9.60 16.48 -8.42
CA GLY A 292 -10.19 15.14 -8.49
C GLY A 292 -10.98 14.72 -7.25
N LYS A 293 -11.22 15.60 -6.30
CA LYS A 293 -11.84 15.23 -5.02
C LYS A 293 -13.29 14.72 -5.11
N ARG A 294 -13.95 14.90 -6.25
CA ARG A 294 -15.37 14.54 -6.42
C ARG A 294 -15.53 13.17 -7.06
N GLN A 295 -16.27 12.29 -6.39
CA GLN A 295 -16.76 11.03 -6.96
C GLN A 295 -18.25 11.11 -7.19
N VAL A 296 -18.66 10.74 -8.41
CA VAL A 296 -20.06 10.86 -8.86
C VAL A 296 -20.58 9.50 -9.32
N TYR A 297 -21.85 9.23 -9.08
CA TYR A 297 -22.45 7.92 -9.33
C TYR A 297 -23.63 8.06 -10.33
N PRO A 298 -23.35 8.30 -11.62
CA PRO A 298 -24.41 8.42 -12.63
C PRO A 298 -25.30 7.17 -12.66
N GLY A 299 -26.60 7.37 -12.81
CA GLY A 299 -27.54 6.25 -12.80
C GLY A 299 -27.72 5.57 -11.44
N ASN A 300 -27.41 6.25 -10.36
CA ASN A 300 -27.53 5.74 -9.00
C ASN A 300 -26.72 4.45 -8.74
N ASN A 301 -25.46 4.45 -9.19
CA ASN A 301 -24.63 3.25 -9.35
C ASN A 301 -23.68 2.97 -8.15
N PHE A 302 -23.91 3.56 -7.00
CA PHE A 302 -23.08 3.40 -5.80
C PHE A 302 -22.97 1.92 -5.38
N ASP A 303 -24.09 1.21 -5.29
CA ASP A 303 -24.12 -0.20 -4.88
C ASP A 303 -23.35 -1.13 -5.82
N TYR A 304 -23.25 -0.77 -7.09
CA TYR A 304 -22.45 -1.53 -8.04
C TYR A 304 -20.95 -1.49 -7.68
N HIS A 305 -20.45 -0.33 -7.28
CA HIS A 305 -19.07 -0.13 -6.84
C HIS A 305 -18.77 -0.80 -5.51
N LEU A 306 -19.78 -0.95 -4.64
CA LEU A 306 -19.64 -1.58 -3.33
C LEU A 306 -19.47 -3.11 -3.40
N ARG A 307 -19.94 -3.77 -4.47
CA ARG A 307 -19.98 -5.25 -4.58
C ARG A 307 -18.63 -5.94 -4.33
N PRO A 308 -17.48 -5.53 -4.92
CA PRO A 308 -16.22 -6.19 -4.67
C PRO A 308 -15.77 -6.12 -3.20
N PHE A 309 -16.03 -4.99 -2.54
CA PHE A 309 -15.72 -4.81 -1.11
C PHE A 309 -16.60 -5.66 -0.22
N LYS A 310 -17.92 -5.69 -0.47
CA LYS A 310 -18.82 -6.58 0.24
C LYS A 310 -18.37 -8.03 0.12
N ASN A 311 -18.05 -8.48 -1.09
CA ASN A 311 -17.56 -9.83 -1.32
C ASN A 311 -16.26 -10.11 -0.56
N ALA A 312 -15.30 -9.18 -0.53
CA ALA A 312 -14.05 -9.32 0.23
C ALA A 312 -14.30 -9.42 1.74
N ILE A 313 -15.23 -8.61 2.28
CA ILE A 313 -15.64 -8.66 3.70
C ILE A 313 -16.25 -10.01 4.04
N ASP A 314 -17.19 -10.48 3.23
CA ASP A 314 -17.86 -11.79 3.40
C ASP A 314 -16.85 -12.97 3.35
N ASN A 315 -15.68 -12.77 2.71
CA ASN A 315 -14.58 -13.74 2.61
C ASN A 315 -13.40 -13.48 3.56
N GLY A 316 -13.61 -12.73 4.65
CA GLY A 316 -12.65 -12.65 5.76
C GLY A 316 -11.60 -11.56 5.64
N LEU A 317 -11.88 -10.48 4.92
CA LEU A 317 -11.01 -9.30 4.87
C LEU A 317 -10.72 -8.76 6.29
N LYS A 318 -9.44 -8.44 6.57
CA LYS A 318 -8.99 -7.95 7.89
C LYS A 318 -8.63 -6.46 7.91
N VAL A 319 -8.26 -5.88 6.78
CA VAL A 319 -7.88 -4.46 6.70
C VAL A 319 -8.49 -3.83 5.45
N ILE A 320 -9.07 -2.65 5.61
CA ILE A 320 -9.71 -1.90 4.52
C ILE A 320 -9.23 -0.45 4.52
N MET A 321 -9.05 0.13 3.33
CA MET A 321 -8.63 1.52 3.15
C MET A 321 -9.74 2.33 2.48
N PRO A 322 -10.33 3.33 3.17
CA PRO A 322 -11.23 4.29 2.55
C PRO A 322 -10.46 5.26 1.65
N TYR A 323 -11.10 5.68 0.54
CA TYR A 323 -10.45 6.55 -0.45
C TYR A 323 -10.46 8.04 -0.04
N TYR A 324 -9.69 8.85 -0.79
CA TYR A 324 -9.64 10.31 -0.61
C TYR A 324 -10.91 11.03 -1.08
N GLY A 325 -11.64 10.45 -2.05
CA GLY A 325 -12.72 11.12 -2.73
C GLY A 325 -13.91 11.45 -1.82
N ILE A 326 -14.68 12.46 -2.23
CA ILE A 326 -15.97 12.83 -1.64
C ILE A 326 -17.05 12.11 -2.43
N PRO A 327 -17.82 11.19 -1.85
CA PRO A 327 -18.94 10.51 -2.53
C PRO A 327 -20.13 11.48 -2.62
N ILE A 328 -20.16 12.27 -3.69
CA ILE A 328 -21.09 13.38 -3.86
C ILE A 328 -22.54 12.86 -3.81
N ASP A 329 -23.34 13.49 -2.94
CA ASP A 329 -24.78 13.23 -2.75
C ASP A 329 -25.13 11.77 -2.39
N GLN A 330 -24.16 11.00 -1.87
CA GLN A 330 -24.39 9.64 -1.35
C GLN A 330 -24.67 9.63 0.16
N THR A 331 -24.30 10.68 0.85
CA THR A 331 -24.53 10.86 2.30
C THR A 331 -24.86 12.32 2.59
N ASP A 332 -25.44 12.60 3.75
CA ASP A 332 -25.78 13.98 4.16
C ASP A 332 -24.54 14.86 4.35
N ASP A 333 -23.37 14.28 4.65
CA ASP A 333 -22.12 14.99 4.86
C ASP A 333 -21.18 14.74 3.65
N ASN A 334 -21.06 15.73 2.76
CA ASN A 334 -20.18 15.69 1.60
C ASN A 334 -18.70 15.92 2.00
N VAL A 335 -18.10 14.91 2.61
CA VAL A 335 -16.68 14.88 3.02
C VAL A 335 -15.99 13.63 2.48
N ALA A 336 -14.66 13.65 2.42
CA ALA A 336 -13.88 12.48 2.04
C ALA A 336 -14.22 11.27 2.91
N MET A 337 -14.13 10.08 2.32
CA MET A 337 -14.61 8.82 2.91
C MET A 337 -14.01 8.54 4.29
N GLY A 338 -12.73 8.91 4.53
CA GLY A 338 -12.08 8.78 5.85
C GLY A 338 -12.62 9.71 6.94
N PHE A 339 -13.45 10.69 6.59
CA PHE A 339 -14.14 11.58 7.55
C PHE A 339 -15.66 11.33 7.61
N ASN A 340 -16.15 10.40 6.82
CA ASN A 340 -17.58 10.18 6.61
C ASN A 340 -18.11 9.05 7.51
N ARG A 341 -18.87 9.42 8.57
CA ARG A 341 -19.44 8.47 9.50
C ARG A 341 -20.44 7.52 8.84
N ALA A 342 -21.29 8.04 7.93
CA ALA A 342 -22.26 7.21 7.23
C ALA A 342 -21.58 6.11 6.40
N ILE A 343 -20.41 6.40 5.81
CA ILE A 343 -19.62 5.41 5.07
C ILE A 343 -18.91 4.42 6.01
N LEU A 344 -18.21 4.91 7.04
CA LEU A 344 -17.31 4.05 7.84
C LEU A 344 -18.02 3.35 9.00
N THR A 345 -19.00 4.00 9.63
CA THR A 345 -19.72 3.40 10.75
C THR A 345 -21.03 2.78 10.28
N ASP A 346 -21.88 3.56 9.62
CA ASP A 346 -23.25 3.09 9.36
C ASP A 346 -23.24 2.02 8.24
N LEU A 347 -22.60 2.27 7.09
CA LEU A 347 -22.48 1.29 6.03
C LEU A 347 -21.48 0.19 6.39
N LEU A 348 -20.20 0.53 6.61
CA LEU A 348 -19.14 -0.49 6.72
C LEU A 348 -19.27 -1.36 7.97
N ARG A 349 -19.48 -0.74 9.16
CA ARG A 349 -19.54 -1.49 10.42
C ARG A 349 -20.91 -2.10 10.66
N ASN A 350 -21.98 -1.27 10.58
CA ASN A 350 -23.31 -1.70 11.01
C ASN A 350 -24.03 -2.52 9.94
N GLU A 351 -23.95 -2.13 8.66
CA GLU A 351 -24.65 -2.83 7.59
C GLU A 351 -23.82 -4.00 7.03
N LEU A 352 -22.54 -3.77 6.69
CA LEU A 352 -21.68 -4.82 6.12
C LEU A 352 -20.97 -5.68 7.16
N GLY A 353 -21.05 -5.35 8.45
CA GLY A 353 -20.51 -6.16 9.55
C GLY A 353 -18.97 -6.24 9.60
N PHE A 354 -18.24 -5.31 8.99
CA PHE A 354 -16.78 -5.35 8.98
C PHE A 354 -16.19 -5.09 10.36
N MET A 355 -15.45 -6.06 10.89
CA MET A 355 -14.86 -6.01 12.24
C MET A 355 -13.33 -5.74 12.23
N GLY A 356 -12.71 -5.70 11.06
CA GLY A 356 -11.27 -5.49 10.90
C GLY A 356 -10.82 -4.02 11.07
N VAL A 357 -9.59 -3.73 10.69
CA VAL A 357 -8.96 -2.41 10.80
C VAL A 357 -9.36 -1.52 9.62
N VAL A 358 -9.79 -0.29 9.92
CA VAL A 358 -9.95 0.79 8.93
C VAL A 358 -8.70 1.66 8.99
N CYS A 359 -7.83 1.54 7.98
CA CYS A 359 -6.64 2.36 7.82
C CYS A 359 -6.89 3.42 6.74
N THR A 360 -6.69 4.69 7.03
CA THR A 360 -6.87 5.76 6.03
C THR A 360 -5.91 5.62 4.88
N ASP A 361 -6.28 6.15 3.73
CA ASP A 361 -5.31 6.41 2.67
C ASP A 361 -4.30 7.49 3.12
N TRP A 362 -3.15 7.58 2.42
CA TRP A 362 -1.96 8.29 2.89
C TRP A 362 -2.10 9.80 2.91
N GLY A 363 -1.93 10.40 4.10
CA GLY A 363 -1.93 11.86 4.27
C GLY A 363 -3.32 12.49 4.17
N ILE A 364 -4.39 11.78 4.52
CA ILE A 364 -5.74 12.35 4.50
C ILE A 364 -5.92 13.49 5.50
N ILE A 365 -5.22 13.45 6.61
CA ILE A 365 -5.29 14.50 7.65
C ILE A 365 -4.53 15.74 7.21
N SER A 366 -3.28 15.56 6.78
CA SER A 366 -2.35 16.66 6.51
C SER A 366 -2.50 17.24 5.10
N ASN A 367 -2.63 16.39 4.08
CA ASN A 367 -2.47 16.79 2.67
C ASN A 367 -3.76 16.75 1.85
N ARG A 368 -4.74 15.89 2.20
CA ARG A 368 -5.96 15.65 1.41
C ARG A 368 -7.24 15.73 2.23
N PRO A 369 -7.47 16.82 2.98
CA PRO A 369 -8.61 16.94 3.88
C PRO A 369 -9.88 17.36 3.13
N TRP A 370 -10.24 16.63 2.07
CA TRP A 370 -11.31 17.05 1.19
C TRP A 370 -12.67 17.11 1.90
N GLY A 371 -13.30 18.29 1.81
CA GLY A 371 -14.55 18.60 2.48
C GLY A 371 -14.40 19.03 3.95
N VAL A 372 -13.19 18.99 4.51
CA VAL A 372 -12.87 19.43 5.87
C VAL A 372 -11.64 20.37 5.92
N GLU A 373 -11.37 21.05 4.80
CA GLU A 373 -10.22 21.93 4.65
C GLU A 373 -10.19 23.06 5.69
N ASN A 374 -11.36 23.48 6.14
CA ASN A 374 -11.54 24.54 7.15
C ASN A 374 -11.29 24.10 8.60
N LEU A 375 -11.19 22.78 8.85
CA LEU A 375 -10.90 22.25 10.19
C LEU A 375 -9.39 22.27 10.46
N SER A 376 -9.01 22.51 11.73
CA SER A 376 -7.64 22.31 12.19
C SER A 376 -7.22 20.84 12.11
N ILE A 377 -5.93 20.55 12.11
CA ILE A 377 -5.38 19.18 12.11
C ILE A 377 -6.00 18.35 13.26
N LYS A 378 -6.08 18.91 14.47
CA LYS A 378 -6.68 18.22 15.62
C LYS A 378 -8.17 17.90 15.40
N GLU A 379 -8.94 18.81 14.83
CA GLU A 379 -10.36 18.58 14.54
C GLU A 379 -10.56 17.55 13.43
N ARG A 380 -9.65 17.49 12.44
CA ARG A 380 -9.67 16.44 11.41
C ARG A 380 -9.43 15.07 12.02
N TYR A 381 -8.45 14.91 12.93
CA TYR A 381 -8.26 13.68 13.69
C TYR A 381 -9.53 13.30 14.47
N LYS A 382 -10.14 14.25 15.18
CA LYS A 382 -11.38 14.01 15.92
C LYS A 382 -12.48 13.50 15.00
N LYS A 383 -12.75 14.22 13.88
CA LYS A 383 -13.82 13.85 12.93
C LYS A 383 -13.59 12.46 12.33
N SER A 384 -12.36 12.09 11.99
CA SER A 384 -12.04 10.78 11.46
C SER A 384 -12.15 9.65 12.50
N LEU A 385 -11.76 9.91 13.77
CA LEU A 385 -11.98 8.98 14.88
C LEU A 385 -13.47 8.75 15.14
N ASP A 386 -14.26 9.83 15.14
CA ASP A 386 -15.72 9.77 15.30
C ASP A 386 -16.39 9.05 14.11
N ALA A 387 -15.80 9.14 12.92
CA ALA A 387 -16.27 8.42 11.74
C ALA A 387 -15.98 6.91 11.78
N GLY A 388 -14.99 6.46 12.55
CA GLY A 388 -14.68 5.04 12.71
C GLY A 388 -13.31 4.58 12.22
N VAL A 389 -12.39 5.51 11.94
CA VAL A 389 -11.00 5.21 11.56
C VAL A 389 -10.25 4.58 12.74
N ASP A 390 -9.47 3.53 12.48
CA ASP A 390 -8.61 2.85 13.46
C ASP A 390 -7.15 3.22 13.29
N GLN A 391 -6.68 3.46 12.06
CA GLN A 391 -5.26 3.69 11.77
C GLN A 391 -5.07 4.77 10.70
N TYR A 392 -3.99 5.52 10.80
CA TYR A 392 -3.68 6.69 9.96
C TYR A 392 -2.50 6.41 9.04
N GLY A 393 -2.79 6.20 7.76
CA GLY A 393 -1.78 6.04 6.70
C GLY A 393 -1.06 7.36 6.40
N GLY A 394 0.29 7.31 6.33
CA GLY A 394 1.12 8.45 5.96
C GLY A 394 1.26 9.55 7.00
N GLU A 395 0.64 9.40 8.17
CA GLU A 395 0.72 10.35 9.28
C GLU A 395 1.67 9.84 10.38
N SER A 396 2.30 10.76 11.11
CA SER A 396 3.29 10.44 12.16
C SER A 396 3.25 11.39 13.35
N GLU A 397 2.09 11.98 13.64
CA GLU A 397 1.96 13.01 14.69
C GLU A 397 0.95 12.57 15.77
N PRO A 398 1.31 11.59 16.64
CA PRO A 398 0.41 11.05 17.67
C PRO A 398 -0.05 12.09 18.70
N GLN A 399 0.68 13.20 18.83
CA GLN A 399 0.41 14.22 19.84
C GLN A 399 -1.02 14.79 19.74
N TYR A 400 -1.56 14.96 18.53
CA TYR A 400 -2.92 15.47 18.36
C TYR A 400 -4.00 14.54 18.95
N ILE A 401 -3.83 13.22 18.81
CA ILE A 401 -4.76 12.22 19.40
C ILE A 401 -4.56 12.17 20.93
N LEU A 402 -3.33 12.22 21.41
CA LEU A 402 -3.03 12.29 22.84
C LEU A 402 -3.71 13.50 23.50
N ASP A 403 -3.68 14.66 22.85
CA ASP A 403 -4.32 15.87 23.35
C ASP A 403 -5.84 15.75 23.35
N LEU A 404 -6.44 15.16 22.29
CA LEU A 404 -7.89 14.90 22.25
C LEU A 404 -8.35 14.01 23.41
N VAL A 405 -7.57 13.00 23.78
CA VAL A 405 -7.92 12.12 24.92
C VAL A 405 -7.74 12.85 26.25
N ARG A 406 -6.64 13.58 26.44
CA ARG A 406 -6.37 14.35 27.66
C ARG A 406 -7.42 15.45 27.90
N GLU A 407 -7.93 16.06 26.85
CA GLU A 407 -9.01 17.07 26.88
C GLU A 407 -10.39 16.44 27.08
N GLY A 408 -10.52 15.10 27.05
CA GLY A 408 -11.80 14.38 27.15
C GLY A 408 -12.65 14.47 25.88
N ALA A 409 -12.10 14.95 24.75
CA ALA A 409 -12.80 15.06 23.47
C ALA A 409 -12.96 13.71 22.76
N ILE A 410 -12.09 12.75 23.07
CA ILE A 410 -12.14 11.34 22.68
C ILE A 410 -11.90 10.51 23.94
N SER A 411 -12.67 9.45 24.13
CA SER A 411 -12.47 8.53 25.26
C SER A 411 -11.29 7.57 25.01
N GLU A 412 -10.58 7.18 26.07
CA GLU A 412 -9.54 6.16 25.96
C GLU A 412 -10.11 4.82 25.48
N SER A 413 -11.35 4.48 25.84
CA SER A 413 -12.02 3.27 25.34
C SER A 413 -12.23 3.28 23.81
N ARG A 414 -12.35 4.46 23.17
CA ARG A 414 -12.38 4.57 21.71
C ARG A 414 -11.00 4.21 21.12
N ILE A 415 -9.93 4.62 21.77
CA ILE A 415 -8.55 4.25 21.39
C ILE A 415 -8.35 2.74 21.57
N ASP A 416 -8.74 2.18 22.72
CA ASP A 416 -8.64 0.74 23.03
C ASP A 416 -9.32 -0.11 21.95
N LEU A 417 -10.47 0.33 21.46
CA LEU A 417 -11.19 -0.38 20.40
C LEU A 417 -10.34 -0.50 19.11
N SER A 418 -9.68 0.57 18.70
CA SER A 418 -8.81 0.56 17.52
C SER A 418 -7.57 -0.29 17.75
N VAL A 419 -6.90 -0.11 18.89
CA VAL A 419 -5.69 -0.86 19.23
C VAL A 419 -5.95 -2.36 19.34
N ARG A 420 -7.10 -2.74 19.91
CA ARG A 420 -7.54 -4.15 19.97
C ARG A 420 -7.61 -4.79 18.58
N ARG A 421 -8.22 -4.11 17.60
CA ARG A 421 -8.28 -4.59 16.21
C ARG A 421 -6.89 -4.73 15.57
N ILE A 422 -6.03 -3.75 15.80
CA ILE A 422 -4.67 -3.72 15.26
C ILE A 422 -3.82 -4.85 15.86
N LEU A 423 -3.81 -4.97 17.19
CA LEU A 423 -3.06 -6.01 17.89
C LEU A 423 -3.57 -7.42 17.56
N THR A 424 -4.88 -7.61 17.38
CA THR A 424 -5.43 -8.91 16.94
C THR A 424 -4.74 -9.37 15.66
N ASN A 425 -4.60 -8.51 14.66
CA ASN A 425 -3.89 -8.85 13.43
C ASN A 425 -2.41 -9.20 13.67
N THR A 426 -1.74 -8.47 14.55
CA THR A 426 -0.31 -8.70 14.88
C THR A 426 -0.09 -10.05 15.55
N PHE A 427 -0.98 -10.45 16.49
CA PHE A 427 -0.95 -11.75 17.14
C PHE A 427 -1.34 -12.88 16.18
N ASP A 428 -2.42 -12.71 15.40
CA ASP A 428 -2.87 -13.73 14.46
C ASP A 428 -1.79 -14.03 13.39
N LEU A 429 -0.99 -13.04 12.99
CA LEU A 429 0.15 -13.21 12.10
C LEU A 429 1.34 -13.93 12.77
N GLY A 430 1.32 -14.19 14.09
CA GLY A 430 2.44 -14.81 14.81
C GLY A 430 3.69 -13.94 14.90
N LEU A 431 3.56 -12.61 14.80
CA LEU A 431 4.73 -11.71 14.80
C LEU A 431 5.42 -11.63 16.16
N PHE A 432 4.73 -11.88 17.26
CA PHE A 432 5.33 -11.95 18.59
C PHE A 432 6.30 -13.12 18.73
N GLU A 433 6.08 -14.19 17.97
CA GLU A 433 6.94 -15.39 17.94
C GLU A 433 8.00 -15.28 16.85
N ILE A 434 7.61 -14.87 15.63
CA ILE A 434 8.48 -14.90 14.43
C ILE A 434 8.47 -13.51 13.76
N ALA A 435 9.26 -12.59 14.30
CA ALA A 435 9.39 -11.24 13.74
C ALA A 435 10.56 -11.09 12.75
N LEU A 436 11.59 -11.93 12.83
CA LEU A 436 12.79 -11.87 12.00
C LEU A 436 12.72 -12.87 10.86
N VAL A 437 13.34 -12.53 9.74
CA VAL A 437 13.48 -13.40 8.57
C VAL A 437 14.92 -13.86 8.39
N ASP A 438 15.11 -15.05 7.79
CA ASP A 438 16.42 -15.59 7.47
C ASP A 438 16.94 -14.99 6.15
N GLU A 439 17.89 -14.06 6.27
CA GLU A 439 18.51 -13.38 5.13
C GLU A 439 19.29 -14.34 4.21
N LEU A 440 19.78 -15.46 4.74
CA LEU A 440 20.56 -16.44 3.98
C LEU A 440 19.64 -17.36 3.13
N ALA A 441 18.40 -17.54 3.55
CA ALA A 441 17.43 -18.39 2.86
C ALA A 441 16.82 -17.72 1.61
N LEU A 442 16.94 -16.41 1.44
CA LEU A 442 16.28 -15.64 0.39
C LEU A 442 16.48 -16.23 -1.02
N GLY A 443 17.70 -16.64 -1.35
CA GLY A 443 18.01 -17.17 -2.69
C GLY A 443 17.22 -18.44 -3.07
N SER A 444 16.70 -19.17 -2.09
CA SER A 444 15.88 -20.37 -2.30
C SER A 444 14.38 -20.12 -2.21
N LEU A 445 13.96 -18.97 -1.65
CA LEU A 445 12.57 -18.68 -1.35
C LEU A 445 11.92 -17.74 -2.37
N ILE A 446 12.70 -16.88 -3.03
CA ILE A 446 12.18 -15.86 -3.93
C ILE A 446 12.60 -16.10 -5.38
N ASN A 447 11.76 -15.64 -6.32
CA ASN A 447 12.01 -15.64 -7.77
C ASN A 447 12.52 -16.99 -8.30
N THR A 448 11.98 -18.09 -7.77
CA THR A 448 12.33 -19.44 -8.18
C THR A 448 11.90 -19.73 -9.63
N GLU A 449 12.42 -20.78 -10.26
CA GLU A 449 11.99 -21.21 -11.60
C GLU A 449 10.46 -21.38 -11.68
N THR A 450 9.85 -21.90 -10.62
CA THR A 450 8.40 -22.05 -10.52
C THR A 450 7.69 -20.69 -10.51
N HIS A 451 8.18 -19.73 -9.73
CA HIS A 451 7.63 -18.37 -9.66
C HIS A 451 7.71 -17.67 -11.02
N ILE A 452 8.89 -17.73 -11.67
CA ILE A 452 9.12 -17.18 -13.02
C ILE A 452 8.17 -17.80 -14.03
N ARG A 453 7.99 -19.12 -14.02
CA ARG A 453 7.10 -19.82 -14.95
C ARG A 453 5.65 -19.36 -14.83
N TYR A 454 5.11 -19.27 -13.62
CA TYR A 454 3.75 -18.80 -13.39
C TYR A 454 3.59 -17.31 -13.74
N GLY A 455 4.57 -16.47 -13.41
CA GLY A 455 4.57 -15.05 -13.79
C GLY A 455 4.53 -14.86 -15.31
N LEU A 456 5.35 -15.61 -16.06
CA LEU A 456 5.35 -15.60 -17.52
C LEU A 456 4.03 -16.15 -18.11
N GLU A 457 3.44 -17.15 -17.48
CA GLU A 457 2.12 -17.66 -17.88
C GLU A 457 1.06 -16.56 -17.73
N ALA A 458 1.03 -15.88 -16.59
CA ALA A 458 0.10 -14.79 -16.33
C ALA A 458 0.28 -13.64 -17.33
N GLN A 459 1.52 -13.22 -17.61
CA GLN A 459 1.83 -12.19 -18.60
C GLN A 459 1.33 -12.58 -20.01
N ARG A 460 1.53 -13.84 -20.43
CA ARG A 460 1.03 -14.31 -21.74
C ARG A 460 -0.48 -14.32 -21.80
N LYS A 461 -1.17 -14.77 -20.74
CA LYS A 461 -2.64 -14.79 -20.66
C LYS A 461 -3.25 -13.39 -20.58
N SER A 462 -2.48 -12.37 -20.16
CA SER A 462 -2.95 -10.98 -20.12
C SER A 462 -3.04 -10.29 -21.50
N VAL A 463 -2.45 -10.91 -22.53
CA VAL A 463 -2.48 -10.36 -23.89
C VAL A 463 -3.83 -10.68 -24.55
N VAL A 464 -4.59 -9.65 -24.91
CA VAL A 464 -5.90 -9.78 -25.55
C VAL A 464 -5.80 -9.54 -27.05
N LEU A 465 -6.14 -10.56 -27.86
CA LEU A 465 -6.17 -10.46 -29.31
C LEU A 465 -7.50 -9.86 -29.77
N LEU A 466 -7.53 -8.54 -30.01
CA LEU A 466 -8.76 -7.84 -30.41
C LEU A 466 -9.16 -8.08 -31.85
N ARG A 467 -8.18 -8.22 -32.75
CA ARG A 467 -8.40 -8.46 -34.18
C ARG A 467 -7.24 -9.24 -34.78
N ASN A 468 -7.56 -10.29 -35.55
CA ASN A 468 -6.57 -11.10 -36.27
C ASN A 468 -7.12 -11.57 -37.62
N ARG A 469 -7.44 -10.62 -38.51
CA ARG A 469 -7.92 -10.93 -39.84
C ARG A 469 -7.43 -9.90 -40.86
N GLN A 470 -6.86 -10.38 -41.95
CA GLN A 470 -6.57 -9.63 -43.13
C GLN A 470 -7.13 -10.42 -44.32
N ASN A 471 -8.04 -9.83 -45.10
CA ASN A 471 -8.70 -10.50 -46.23
C ASN A 471 -9.25 -11.89 -45.88
N GLU A 472 -9.97 -11.99 -44.77
CA GLU A 472 -10.57 -13.22 -44.21
C GLU A 472 -9.57 -14.29 -43.66
N GLN A 473 -8.27 -14.06 -43.78
CA GLN A 473 -7.24 -14.94 -43.24
C GLN A 473 -6.64 -14.35 -41.98
N PRO A 474 -6.20 -15.21 -41.00
CA PRO A 474 -5.50 -14.74 -39.82
C PRO A 474 -4.12 -14.19 -40.21
N THR A 475 -3.78 -13.01 -39.66
CA THR A 475 -2.46 -12.39 -39.84
C THR A 475 -1.43 -12.99 -38.88
N LEU A 476 -1.85 -13.27 -37.65
CA LEU A 476 -1.01 -13.87 -36.61
C LEU A 476 -1.25 -15.39 -36.51
N PRO A 477 -0.22 -16.18 -36.18
CA PRO A 477 1.17 -15.76 -35.95
C PRO A 477 1.90 -15.39 -37.26
N LEU A 478 2.79 -14.40 -37.18
CA LEU A 478 3.67 -14.07 -38.30
C LEU A 478 4.64 -15.21 -38.60
N LYS A 479 4.98 -15.42 -39.87
CA LYS A 479 6.02 -16.37 -40.26
C LYS A 479 7.38 -15.88 -39.75
N ARG A 480 8.26 -16.81 -39.37
CA ARG A 480 9.63 -16.43 -38.97
C ARG A 480 10.39 -15.84 -40.16
N GLY A 481 11.20 -14.82 -39.87
CA GLY A 481 12.08 -14.19 -40.85
C GLY A 481 11.40 -13.20 -41.78
N VAL A 482 10.10 -12.86 -41.56
CA VAL A 482 9.43 -11.77 -42.29
C VAL A 482 10.11 -10.43 -41.96
N LYS A 483 10.01 -9.48 -42.89
CA LYS A 483 10.50 -8.12 -42.68
C LYS A 483 9.52 -7.31 -41.87
N VAL A 484 9.96 -6.78 -40.74
CA VAL A 484 9.13 -5.96 -39.85
C VAL A 484 9.78 -4.60 -39.60
N PHE A 485 9.00 -3.55 -39.67
CA PHE A 485 9.36 -2.27 -39.04
C PHE A 485 8.75 -2.24 -37.63
N VAL A 486 9.54 -1.80 -36.65
CA VAL A 486 9.17 -1.82 -35.24
C VAL A 486 9.33 -0.44 -34.66
N ASP A 487 8.30 0.05 -33.96
CA ASP A 487 8.31 1.31 -33.23
C ASP A 487 7.72 1.12 -31.83
N GLY A 488 8.34 1.74 -30.83
CA GLY A 488 7.89 1.68 -29.42
C GLY A 488 8.24 0.38 -28.70
N MET A 489 9.15 -0.46 -29.21
CA MET A 489 9.62 -1.68 -28.53
C MET A 489 11.11 -1.92 -28.80
N ASP A 490 11.72 -2.80 -27.98
CA ASP A 490 13.12 -3.17 -28.11
C ASP A 490 13.39 -3.91 -29.43
N LEU A 491 14.22 -3.32 -30.27
CA LEU A 491 14.60 -3.88 -31.57
C LEU A 491 15.37 -5.20 -31.43
N THR A 492 16.14 -5.36 -30.34
CA THR A 492 16.92 -6.58 -30.07
C THR A 492 15.97 -7.77 -29.84
N GLU A 493 14.88 -7.55 -29.11
CA GLU A 493 13.87 -8.58 -28.88
C GLU A 493 13.14 -8.93 -30.19
N ALA A 494 12.72 -7.94 -30.97
CA ALA A 494 12.06 -8.15 -32.24
C ALA A 494 12.94 -8.94 -33.23
N SER A 495 14.24 -8.66 -33.25
CA SER A 495 15.24 -9.33 -34.12
C SER A 495 15.40 -10.83 -33.88
N LYS A 496 14.99 -11.33 -32.72
CA LYS A 496 14.98 -12.78 -32.42
C LYS A 496 13.96 -13.55 -33.25
N PHE A 497 12.93 -12.89 -33.77
CA PHE A 497 11.78 -13.50 -34.42
C PHE A 497 11.58 -13.07 -35.87
N ALA A 498 12.07 -11.88 -36.26
CA ALA A 498 11.85 -11.27 -37.57
C ALA A 498 13.08 -10.51 -38.05
N GLN A 499 13.14 -10.19 -39.34
CA GLN A 499 14.14 -9.29 -39.91
C GLN A 499 13.66 -7.84 -39.69
N VAL A 500 14.24 -7.14 -38.72
CA VAL A 500 13.93 -5.73 -38.46
C VAL A 500 14.53 -4.85 -39.56
N VAL A 501 13.71 -3.98 -40.15
CA VAL A 501 14.10 -3.03 -41.19
C VAL A 501 14.00 -1.59 -40.67
N ALA A 502 14.77 -0.69 -41.30
CA ALA A 502 14.92 0.69 -40.83
C ALA A 502 13.75 1.62 -41.21
N SER A 503 12.92 1.23 -42.20
CA SER A 503 11.84 2.05 -42.72
C SER A 503 10.57 1.22 -42.92
N PRO A 504 9.40 1.78 -42.65
CA PRO A 504 8.09 1.13 -42.95
C PRO A 504 7.96 0.66 -44.38
N ASP A 505 8.51 1.39 -45.36
CA ASP A 505 8.42 1.07 -46.78
C ASP A 505 9.16 -0.22 -47.18
N GLN A 506 10.09 -0.69 -46.33
CA GLN A 506 10.84 -1.92 -46.53
C GLN A 506 10.20 -3.11 -45.84
N ALA A 507 9.16 -2.89 -45.04
CA ALA A 507 8.56 -3.90 -44.17
C ALA A 507 7.37 -4.60 -44.83
N GLU A 508 7.20 -5.90 -44.58
CA GLU A 508 5.98 -6.63 -44.87
C GLU A 508 4.91 -6.40 -43.79
N TYR A 509 5.35 -6.14 -42.55
CA TYR A 509 4.48 -5.81 -41.42
C TYR A 509 5.07 -4.66 -40.59
N ILE A 510 4.18 -3.83 -40.04
CA ILE A 510 4.53 -2.77 -39.10
C ILE A 510 4.03 -3.18 -37.72
N ILE A 511 4.92 -3.18 -36.73
CA ILE A 511 4.60 -3.46 -35.33
C ILE A 511 4.77 -2.16 -34.54
N LEU A 512 3.68 -1.66 -33.97
CA LEU A 512 3.67 -0.44 -33.16
C LEU A 512 3.27 -0.80 -31.73
N SER A 513 4.09 -0.39 -30.77
CA SER A 513 3.72 -0.38 -29.36
C SER A 513 3.21 1.00 -29.00
N LEU A 514 1.90 1.10 -28.71
CA LEU A 514 1.25 2.35 -28.40
C LEU A 514 0.84 2.37 -26.93
N ASN A 515 1.22 3.43 -26.23
CA ASN A 515 0.72 3.71 -24.90
C ASN A 515 -0.45 4.70 -24.99
N ALA A 516 -1.42 4.56 -24.08
CA ALA A 516 -2.42 5.59 -23.90
C ALA A 516 -1.73 6.89 -23.47
N VAL A 517 -1.88 7.96 -24.25
CA VAL A 517 -1.31 9.26 -23.90
C VAL A 517 -2.26 9.93 -22.89
N PHE A 518 -1.83 10.02 -21.65
CA PHE A 518 -2.48 10.88 -20.67
C PHE A 518 -1.97 12.31 -20.86
N ASN A 519 -2.75 13.15 -21.47
CA ASN A 519 -2.41 14.56 -21.69
C ASN A 519 -2.82 15.43 -20.51
N GLY A 520 -2.65 15.02 -19.26
CA GLY A 520 -3.00 15.81 -18.06
C GLY A 520 -4.25 16.70 -18.25
N THR A 521 -4.99 17.00 -17.25
CA THR A 521 -6.12 17.91 -17.38
C THR A 521 -5.62 19.30 -17.73
N GLN A 522 -6.12 19.89 -18.82
CA GLN A 522 -5.91 21.30 -19.14
C GLN A 522 -6.81 22.24 -18.30
N GLU A 523 -7.25 21.77 -17.14
CA GLU A 523 -8.03 22.58 -16.21
C GLU A 523 -7.16 23.69 -15.61
N PRO A 524 -7.64 24.94 -15.56
CA PRO A 524 -6.94 26.05 -14.91
C PRO A 524 -6.71 25.72 -13.43
N GLY A 525 -5.44 25.56 -13.02
CA GLY A 525 -5.04 25.26 -11.65
C GLY A 525 -4.56 23.82 -11.40
N SER A 526 -4.59 22.92 -12.41
CA SER A 526 -3.90 21.64 -12.32
C SER A 526 -2.39 21.87 -12.41
N ASP A 527 -1.66 21.36 -11.41
CA ASP A 527 -0.20 21.34 -11.48
C ASP A 527 0.21 20.15 -12.38
N ALA A 528 0.33 20.40 -13.68
CA ALA A 528 0.64 19.36 -14.67
C ALA A 528 1.93 18.58 -14.38
N LEU A 529 2.85 19.15 -13.57
CA LEU A 529 4.06 18.47 -13.11
C LEU A 529 3.73 17.44 -12.02
N VAL A 530 2.87 17.81 -11.07
CA VAL A 530 2.44 16.91 -9.99
C VAL A 530 1.57 15.78 -10.55
N ASP A 531 0.68 16.07 -11.49
CA ASP A 531 -0.10 15.06 -12.22
C ASP A 531 0.81 14.03 -12.92
N ARG A 532 1.85 14.49 -13.62
CA ARG A 532 2.81 13.61 -14.30
C ARG A 532 3.66 12.80 -13.32
N LEU A 533 4.07 13.40 -12.20
CA LEU A 533 4.78 12.71 -11.11
C LEU A 533 3.94 11.59 -10.50
N LEU A 534 2.67 11.88 -10.20
CA LEU A 534 1.73 10.91 -9.61
C LEU A 534 1.39 9.77 -10.59
N MET A 535 1.37 10.07 -11.89
CA MET A 535 0.98 9.13 -12.94
C MET A 535 2.16 8.37 -13.58
N GLY A 536 3.38 8.60 -13.12
CA GLY A 536 4.57 7.93 -13.67
C GLY A 536 4.86 8.27 -15.14
N THR A 537 4.40 9.42 -15.62
CA THR A 537 4.50 9.85 -17.02
C THR A 537 5.60 10.89 -17.26
N LEU A 538 6.51 11.10 -16.30
CA LEU A 538 7.69 11.92 -16.53
C LEU A 538 8.61 11.20 -17.53
N PRO A 539 9.14 11.91 -18.56
CA PRO A 539 10.21 11.36 -19.39
C PRO A 539 11.44 11.07 -18.50
N ASP A 540 12.16 9.99 -18.83
CA ASP A 540 13.41 9.58 -18.20
C ASP A 540 14.45 10.69 -18.18
#